data_eb77d559bf0f65d14a4fb6bbfc45ef45
#
_entry.id   eb77d559bf0f65d14a4fb6bbfc45ef45
#
_cell.length_a   1.000
_cell.length_b   1.000
_cell.length_c   1.000
_cell.angle_alpha   90.00
_cell.angle_beta   90.00
_cell.angle_gamma   90.00
#
_symmetry.space_group_name_H-M   'P 1'
#
loop_
_entity.id
_entity.type
_entity.pdbx_description
1 polymer ?
#
loop_
_entity_poly.entity_id
_entity_poly.type
_entity_poly.pdbx_seq_one_letter_code
_entity_poly.pdbx_strand_id
1 'polypeptide(L)'
;MKSRWKKYLAAGLLTAGVLSLTGCHGAKEEKSFELPDTFDTSKNYELTFWAKNDTNKTQTDIYKKAISDFEALYPNITVNLKLYTDYGKIYNDVITNIATDTTPNVCITYPDHIATYLTGKDTVVPLDELLTDETYGLGGSGLAFDSPTEEEIIPQFLSECNIEGHYYALPFMRSTEACYVNKTYVEKLGYTLPETLTWDFIWEVSEAATKKNSDGTYAVNGQDVMIPFIYKSTDNMMIEYLAEKDAAYSTAEGEIGLFNNTTKDFLLNIAEHTKTGAFSTFKISGYPANFLNAGQCIFAIDSTAGSTWMGTNAPLVDISDDAVQEFDTEVMMIPQVDPEHPKMISQGPSVCVFNKQDPQEVLASWLFTQYLLTNEVQIAYSETEGYVPVTSKAQDSAEYQDYLSRAGEDNNTFYDVKIAASKLLLTHAEDTFVTAVFNGSASLRDAAGQLIEDVTKSVRRKKEIDDTYIENLYSDVTSLYHLDQISTGGADGKKDLGPLPKTSVALLGALGVIWALILLYLLKELVKKRKYQRENH
;
A
#
# COMPACT_ATOMS: atom_id res chain seq x y z
N MET A 1 -43.17 -48.21 -19.70
CA MET A 1 -42.45 -47.45 -18.64
C MET A 1 -40.97 -47.23 -18.94
N LYS A 2 -40.20 -48.17 -19.47
CA LYS A 2 -38.74 -48.04 -19.77
C LYS A 2 -38.36 -46.95 -20.82
N SER A 3 -39.30 -46.56 -21.73
CA SER A 3 -39.04 -45.58 -22.78
C SER A 3 -39.10 -44.11 -22.28
N ARG A 4 -39.92 -43.80 -21.28
CA ARG A 4 -40.06 -42.44 -20.73
C ARG A 4 -38.87 -42.05 -19.85
N TRP A 5 -38.32 -42.98 -19.07
CA TRP A 5 -37.15 -42.76 -18.23
C TRP A 5 -35.91 -42.41 -19.03
N LYS A 6 -35.72 -43.05 -20.20
CA LYS A 6 -34.60 -42.72 -21.10
C LYS A 6 -34.70 -41.32 -21.69
N LYS A 7 -35.91 -40.80 -21.93
CA LYS A 7 -36.13 -39.44 -22.41
C LYS A 7 -35.83 -38.39 -21.33
N TYR A 8 -36.15 -38.66 -20.07
CA TYR A 8 -35.85 -37.78 -18.96
C TYR A 8 -34.34 -37.77 -18.61
N LEU A 9 -33.68 -38.92 -18.74
CA LEU A 9 -32.23 -39.01 -18.56
C LEU A 9 -31.45 -38.27 -19.67
N ALA A 10 -31.89 -38.41 -20.92
CA ALA A 10 -31.31 -37.68 -22.05
C ALA A 10 -31.58 -36.17 -21.98
N ALA A 11 -32.75 -35.74 -21.53
CA ALA A 11 -33.08 -34.36 -21.30
C ALA A 11 -32.25 -33.77 -20.13
N GLY A 12 -32.10 -34.52 -19.02
CA GLY A 12 -31.27 -34.10 -17.88
C GLY A 12 -29.79 -33.97 -18.23
N LEU A 13 -29.25 -34.89 -19.04
CA LEU A 13 -27.87 -34.81 -19.54
C LEU A 13 -27.65 -33.67 -20.54
N LEU A 14 -28.65 -33.39 -21.40
CA LEU A 14 -28.60 -32.22 -22.28
C LEU A 14 -28.67 -30.90 -21.51
N THR A 15 -29.49 -30.82 -20.47
CA THR A 15 -29.60 -29.64 -19.62
C THR A 15 -28.30 -29.42 -18.80
N ALA A 16 -27.71 -30.50 -18.27
CA ALA A 16 -26.43 -30.45 -17.60
C ALA A 16 -25.27 -30.06 -18.55
N GLY A 17 -25.31 -30.56 -19.80
CA GLY A 17 -24.35 -30.21 -20.84
C GLY A 17 -24.46 -28.73 -21.29
N VAL A 18 -25.66 -28.19 -21.38
CA VAL A 18 -25.91 -26.79 -21.72
C VAL A 18 -25.52 -25.88 -20.54
N LEU A 19 -25.81 -26.29 -19.31
CA LEU A 19 -25.38 -25.54 -18.11
C LEU A 19 -23.87 -25.55 -17.92
N SER A 20 -23.15 -26.60 -18.35
CA SER A 20 -21.69 -26.61 -18.31
C SER A 20 -21.02 -25.78 -19.43
N LEU A 21 -21.76 -25.51 -20.53
CA LEU A 21 -21.29 -24.63 -21.61
C LEU A 21 -21.57 -23.13 -21.31
N THR A 22 -22.52 -22.84 -20.43
CA THR A 22 -22.77 -21.46 -19.97
C THR A 22 -21.89 -21.05 -18.80
N GLY A 23 -21.07 -21.96 -18.26
CA GLY A 23 -20.10 -21.71 -17.18
C GLY A 23 -18.77 -21.10 -17.66
N CYS A 24 -18.50 -21.08 -18.95
CA CYS A 24 -17.48 -20.20 -19.50
C CYS A 24 -18.14 -18.83 -19.71
N HIS A 25 -17.97 -17.92 -18.76
CA HIS A 25 -18.08 -16.51 -19.08
C HIS A 25 -17.13 -16.29 -20.26
N GLY A 26 -17.69 -15.94 -21.40
CA GLY A 26 -16.92 -15.58 -22.58
C GLY A 26 -15.86 -14.56 -22.20
N ALA A 27 -14.80 -14.47 -22.98
CA ALA A 27 -13.82 -13.41 -22.85
C ALA A 27 -14.57 -12.10 -22.55
N LYS A 28 -14.32 -11.48 -21.39
CA LYS A 28 -14.91 -10.17 -21.10
C LYS A 28 -14.62 -9.31 -22.31
N GLU A 29 -15.62 -8.63 -22.84
CA GLU A 29 -15.38 -7.60 -23.86
C GLU A 29 -14.27 -6.69 -23.32
N GLU A 30 -13.30 -6.40 -24.16
CA GLU A 30 -12.21 -5.47 -23.81
C GLU A 30 -12.85 -4.13 -23.46
N LYS A 31 -12.70 -3.71 -22.20
CA LYS A 31 -13.11 -2.40 -21.74
C LYS A 31 -11.98 -1.42 -22.07
N SER A 32 -11.79 -1.10 -23.37
CA SER A 32 -10.92 0.02 -23.71
C SER A 32 -11.64 1.31 -23.31
N PHE A 33 -11.09 2.04 -22.35
CA PHE A 33 -11.61 3.37 -22.03
C PHE A 33 -11.24 4.31 -23.19
N GLU A 34 -12.23 5.01 -23.71
CA GLU A 34 -12.07 6.12 -24.65
C GLU A 34 -12.67 7.36 -23.99
N LEU A 35 -11.90 8.43 -23.91
CA LEU A 35 -12.34 9.68 -23.30
C LEU A 35 -13.51 10.28 -24.10
N PRO A 36 -14.69 10.50 -23.50
CA PRO A 36 -15.80 11.15 -24.19
C PRO A 36 -15.53 12.61 -24.51
N ASP A 37 -15.94 13.08 -25.69
CA ASP A 37 -15.83 14.49 -26.11
C ASP A 37 -16.55 15.46 -25.14
N THR A 38 -17.64 14.99 -24.51
CA THR A 38 -18.43 15.80 -23.58
C THR A 38 -18.97 14.96 -22.45
N PHE A 39 -19.02 15.53 -21.25
CA PHE A 39 -19.67 14.91 -20.10
C PHE A 39 -21.19 15.03 -20.20
N ASP A 40 -21.92 13.91 -20.15
CA ASP A 40 -23.38 13.88 -20.24
C ASP A 40 -24.03 14.20 -18.87
N THR A 41 -24.38 15.46 -18.68
CA THR A 41 -25.04 15.95 -17.45
C THR A 41 -26.54 15.58 -17.39
N SER A 42 -27.13 15.03 -18.45
CA SER A 42 -28.53 14.60 -18.46
C SER A 42 -28.74 13.22 -17.79
N LYS A 43 -27.67 12.49 -17.56
CA LYS A 43 -27.63 11.16 -16.99
C LYS A 43 -27.17 11.22 -15.54
N ASN A 44 -27.73 10.36 -14.67
CA ASN A 44 -27.28 10.24 -13.30
C ASN A 44 -26.24 9.13 -13.17
N TYR A 45 -25.22 9.37 -12.35
CA TYR A 45 -24.13 8.44 -12.07
C TYR A 45 -24.05 8.16 -10.58
N GLU A 46 -23.94 6.88 -10.20
CA GLU A 46 -23.71 6.46 -8.83
C GLU A 46 -22.29 5.87 -8.73
N LEU A 47 -21.40 6.60 -8.10
CA LEU A 47 -20.01 6.19 -7.89
C LEU A 47 -19.84 5.55 -6.52
N THR A 48 -18.91 4.58 -6.44
CA THR A 48 -18.43 4.04 -5.17
C THR A 48 -16.99 4.51 -4.93
N PHE A 49 -16.75 5.10 -3.77
CA PHE A 49 -15.46 5.56 -3.33
C PHE A 49 -14.98 4.75 -2.13
N TRP A 50 -13.83 4.06 -2.26
CA TRP A 50 -13.24 3.26 -1.20
C TRP A 50 -12.02 3.97 -0.62
N ALA A 51 -12.04 4.18 0.71
CA ALA A 51 -10.97 4.85 1.43
C ALA A 51 -10.70 4.18 2.79
N LYS A 52 -9.53 4.43 3.33
CA LYS A 52 -9.19 4.00 4.69
C LYS A 52 -9.90 4.90 5.69
N ASN A 53 -10.50 4.28 6.71
CA ASN A 53 -10.97 4.96 7.91
C ASN A 53 -9.82 5.04 8.90
N ASP A 54 -9.46 6.23 9.31
CA ASP A 54 -8.51 6.38 10.40
C ASP A 54 -9.21 6.35 11.76
N THR A 55 -8.47 6.06 12.83
CA THR A 55 -8.94 6.22 14.22
C THR A 55 -9.34 7.66 14.50
N ASN A 56 -8.77 8.62 13.78
CA ASN A 56 -9.15 10.01 13.77
C ASN A 56 -10.36 10.23 12.84
N LYS A 57 -11.52 10.51 13.42
CA LYS A 57 -12.77 10.79 12.68
C LYS A 57 -12.67 12.00 11.75
N THR A 58 -11.69 12.88 11.95
CA THR A 58 -11.50 14.10 11.18
C THR A 58 -11.29 13.80 9.69
N GLN A 59 -10.50 12.79 9.35
CA GLN A 59 -10.29 12.40 7.94
C GLN A 59 -11.59 11.91 7.28
N THR A 60 -12.41 11.16 8.01
CA THR A 60 -13.72 10.72 7.52
C THR A 60 -14.65 11.90 7.23
N ASP A 61 -14.62 12.92 8.08
CA ASP A 61 -15.47 14.12 7.90
C ASP A 61 -14.99 14.96 6.71
N ILE A 62 -13.68 15.00 6.44
CA ILE A 62 -13.11 15.63 5.23
C ILE A 62 -13.58 14.91 3.97
N TYR A 63 -13.55 13.57 3.92
CA TYR A 63 -14.10 12.83 2.78
C TYR A 63 -15.58 13.11 2.55
N LYS A 64 -16.39 13.14 3.62
CA LYS A 64 -17.83 13.47 3.52
C LYS A 64 -18.06 14.88 3.04
N LYS A 65 -17.27 15.86 3.54
CA LYS A 65 -17.33 17.24 3.07
C LYS A 65 -16.97 17.34 1.60
N ALA A 66 -15.85 16.75 1.18
CA ALA A 66 -15.42 16.73 -0.22
C ALA A 66 -16.49 16.12 -1.14
N ILE A 67 -17.14 15.03 -0.72
CA ILE A 67 -18.25 14.43 -1.46
C ILE A 67 -19.42 15.40 -1.57
N SER A 68 -19.85 15.98 -0.45
CA SER A 68 -21.00 16.91 -0.44
C SER A 68 -20.77 18.14 -1.32
N ASP A 69 -19.55 18.69 -1.28
CA ASP A 69 -19.21 19.88 -2.06
C ASP A 69 -19.08 19.53 -3.56
N PHE A 70 -18.52 18.36 -3.88
CA PHE A 70 -18.45 17.86 -5.26
C PHE A 70 -19.85 17.60 -5.84
N GLU A 71 -20.75 16.96 -5.09
CA GLU A 71 -22.13 16.69 -5.51
C GLU A 71 -22.93 17.99 -5.71
N ALA A 72 -22.61 19.05 -4.97
CA ALA A 72 -23.21 20.38 -5.18
C ALA A 72 -22.79 20.99 -6.53
N LEU A 73 -21.57 20.71 -7.00
CA LEU A 73 -21.06 21.15 -8.32
C LEU A 73 -21.56 20.28 -9.47
N TYR A 74 -21.72 18.97 -9.23
CA TYR A 74 -22.19 17.97 -10.19
C TYR A 74 -23.42 17.23 -9.65
N PRO A 75 -24.63 17.85 -9.66
CA PRO A 75 -25.82 17.28 -9.01
C PRO A 75 -26.32 15.96 -9.63
N ASN A 76 -25.82 15.60 -10.78
CA ASN A 76 -26.09 14.33 -11.48
C ASN A 76 -25.11 13.21 -11.09
N ILE A 77 -24.16 13.46 -10.18
CA ILE A 77 -23.23 12.45 -9.65
C ILE A 77 -23.52 12.27 -8.15
N THR A 78 -23.64 11.02 -7.73
CA THR A 78 -23.72 10.63 -6.31
C THR A 78 -22.53 9.76 -5.96
N VAL A 79 -21.83 10.07 -4.85
CA VAL A 79 -20.63 9.33 -4.41
C VAL A 79 -20.90 8.59 -3.11
N ASN A 80 -20.88 7.26 -3.16
CA ASN A 80 -21.08 6.37 -2.03
C ASN A 80 -19.76 6.00 -1.38
N LEU A 81 -19.46 6.56 -0.20
CA LEU A 81 -18.23 6.29 0.55
C LEU A 81 -18.29 4.94 1.28
N LYS A 82 -17.30 4.08 1.06
CA LYS A 82 -17.04 2.87 1.84
C LYS A 82 -15.70 2.99 2.55
N LEU A 83 -15.70 2.84 3.86
CA LEU A 83 -14.51 2.96 4.71
C LEU A 83 -13.98 1.59 5.15
N TYR A 84 -12.68 1.45 5.17
CA TYR A 84 -11.95 0.27 5.60
C TYR A 84 -11.01 0.60 6.77
N THR A 85 -10.70 -0.38 7.59
CA THR A 85 -9.82 -0.17 8.75
C THR A 85 -8.33 -0.09 8.36
N ASP A 86 -7.95 -0.68 7.24
CA ASP A 86 -6.57 -0.68 6.74
C ASP A 86 -6.50 -0.91 5.22
N TYR A 87 -5.36 -0.55 4.62
CA TYR A 87 -5.13 -0.69 3.18
C TYR A 87 -5.03 -2.14 2.72
N GLY A 88 -4.58 -3.06 3.58
CA GLY A 88 -4.52 -4.49 3.26
C GLY A 88 -5.92 -5.08 3.03
N LYS A 89 -6.94 -4.61 3.77
CA LYS A 89 -8.33 -5.02 3.53
C LYS A 89 -8.88 -4.42 2.24
N ILE A 90 -8.55 -3.16 1.92
CA ILE A 90 -8.89 -2.58 0.61
C ILE A 90 -8.29 -3.44 -0.50
N TYR A 91 -6.99 -3.75 -0.41
CA TYR A 91 -6.26 -4.58 -1.37
C TYR A 91 -6.94 -5.92 -1.62
N ASN A 92 -7.22 -6.68 -0.56
CA ASN A 92 -7.85 -8.00 -0.66
C ASN A 92 -9.27 -7.94 -1.24
N ASP A 93 -10.05 -6.94 -0.83
CA ASP A 93 -11.41 -6.75 -1.36
C ASP A 93 -11.36 -6.35 -2.84
N VAL A 94 -10.45 -5.47 -3.26
CA VAL A 94 -10.30 -5.11 -4.68
C VAL A 94 -9.97 -6.33 -5.52
N ILE A 95 -8.97 -7.15 -5.12
CA ILE A 95 -8.61 -8.38 -5.86
C ILE A 95 -9.82 -9.32 -6.01
N THR A 96 -10.60 -9.49 -4.94
CA THR A 96 -11.81 -10.32 -4.98
C THR A 96 -12.85 -9.74 -5.94
N ASN A 97 -13.03 -8.41 -5.95
CA ASN A 97 -14.02 -7.72 -6.79
C ASN A 97 -13.58 -7.63 -8.27
N ILE A 98 -12.29 -7.67 -8.58
CA ILE A 98 -11.80 -7.80 -9.97
C ILE A 98 -12.36 -9.07 -10.61
N ALA A 99 -12.33 -10.20 -9.90
CA ALA A 99 -12.81 -11.47 -10.42
C ALA A 99 -14.33 -11.48 -10.71
N THR A 100 -15.10 -10.64 -10.04
CA THR A 100 -16.57 -10.53 -10.15
C THR A 100 -17.06 -9.30 -10.92
N ASP A 101 -16.15 -8.45 -11.38
CA ASP A 101 -16.43 -7.17 -12.07
C ASP A 101 -17.28 -6.20 -11.21
N THR A 102 -16.95 -6.13 -9.92
CA THR A 102 -17.64 -5.30 -8.93
C THR A 102 -16.66 -4.36 -8.18
N THR A 103 -15.57 -3.99 -8.85
CA THR A 103 -14.59 -3.02 -8.33
C THR A 103 -15.25 -1.67 -8.01
N PRO A 104 -14.70 -0.88 -7.08
CA PRO A 104 -15.16 0.49 -6.87
C PRO A 104 -14.97 1.34 -8.12
N ASN A 105 -15.50 2.56 -8.14
CA ASN A 105 -15.20 3.55 -9.17
C ASN A 105 -13.88 4.25 -8.88
N VAL A 106 -13.70 4.69 -7.63
CA VAL A 106 -12.51 5.40 -7.14
C VAL A 106 -12.00 4.71 -5.88
N CYS A 107 -10.69 4.54 -5.77
CA CYS A 107 -10.08 3.87 -4.63
C CYS A 107 -8.79 4.59 -4.20
N ILE A 108 -8.68 4.88 -2.90
CA ILE A 108 -7.43 5.31 -2.29
C ILE A 108 -6.64 4.07 -1.87
N THR A 109 -5.44 3.90 -2.42
CA THR A 109 -4.59 2.72 -2.21
C THR A 109 -3.12 3.05 -2.50
N TYR A 110 -2.23 2.09 -2.37
CA TYR A 110 -0.82 2.27 -2.71
C TYR A 110 -0.51 1.85 -4.16
N PRO A 111 0.49 2.47 -4.83
CA PRO A 111 0.94 2.07 -6.16
C PRO A 111 1.30 0.59 -6.28
N ASP A 112 1.98 0.00 -5.29
CA ASP A 112 2.29 -1.44 -5.22
C ASP A 112 1.04 -2.33 -5.31
N HIS A 113 -0.07 -1.90 -4.71
CA HIS A 113 -1.35 -2.59 -4.81
C HIS A 113 -1.93 -2.46 -6.23
N ILE A 114 -1.82 -1.24 -6.82
CA ILE A 114 -2.32 -0.98 -8.18
C ILE A 114 -1.61 -1.89 -9.19
N ALA A 115 -0.30 -2.08 -9.08
CA ALA A 115 0.44 -3.00 -9.94
C ALA A 115 -0.15 -4.42 -9.94
N THR A 116 -0.63 -4.88 -8.79
CA THR A 116 -1.34 -6.16 -8.71
C THR A 116 -2.73 -6.10 -9.36
N TYR A 117 -3.45 -4.98 -9.24
CA TYR A 117 -4.77 -4.81 -9.88
C TYR A 117 -4.68 -4.84 -11.40
N LEU A 118 -3.55 -4.41 -11.98
CA LEU A 118 -3.29 -4.45 -13.42
C LEU A 118 -3.16 -5.88 -13.98
N THR A 119 -3.03 -6.90 -13.14
CA THR A 119 -3.11 -8.30 -13.58
C THR A 119 -4.50 -8.69 -14.10
N GLY A 120 -5.54 -7.94 -13.69
CA GLY A 120 -6.86 -7.97 -14.32
C GLY A 120 -6.84 -7.10 -15.57
N LYS A 121 -7.12 -7.68 -16.75
CA LYS A 121 -7.11 -6.94 -18.02
C LYS A 121 -8.06 -5.74 -17.94
N ASP A 122 -7.58 -4.56 -18.31
CA ASP A 122 -8.33 -3.30 -18.39
C ASP A 122 -9.09 -2.95 -17.09
N THR A 123 -8.53 -3.30 -15.93
CA THR A 123 -9.19 -3.11 -14.63
C THR A 123 -9.06 -1.69 -14.11
N VAL A 124 -7.86 -1.11 -14.19
CA VAL A 124 -7.56 0.27 -13.79
C VAL A 124 -7.38 1.12 -15.02
N VAL A 125 -7.92 2.33 -15.02
CA VAL A 125 -7.83 3.26 -16.14
C VAL A 125 -6.42 3.85 -16.23
N PRO A 126 -5.73 3.75 -17.39
CA PRO A 126 -4.54 4.56 -17.63
C PRO A 126 -4.96 6.04 -17.73
N LEU A 127 -4.26 6.90 -17.00
CA LEU A 127 -4.63 8.30 -16.85
C LEU A 127 -3.96 9.23 -17.88
N ASP A 128 -3.07 8.72 -18.75
CA ASP A 128 -2.24 9.54 -19.62
C ASP A 128 -3.04 10.54 -20.48
N GLU A 129 -4.14 10.09 -21.11
CA GLU A 129 -5.04 10.98 -21.85
C GLU A 129 -5.82 11.92 -20.92
N LEU A 130 -6.28 11.41 -19.78
CA LEU A 130 -7.04 12.18 -18.81
C LEU A 130 -6.20 13.28 -18.15
N LEU A 131 -4.90 13.08 -17.96
CA LEU A 131 -4.02 14.09 -17.36
C LEU A 131 -3.93 15.34 -18.23
N THR A 132 -3.85 15.17 -19.54
CA THR A 132 -3.50 16.22 -20.51
C THR A 132 -4.69 16.76 -21.32
N ASP A 133 -5.91 16.24 -21.13
CA ASP A 133 -7.09 16.70 -21.84
C ASP A 133 -7.41 18.17 -21.54
N GLU A 134 -7.60 19.01 -22.54
CA GLU A 134 -7.82 20.45 -22.39
C GLU A 134 -9.15 20.80 -21.72
N THR A 135 -10.12 19.88 -21.74
CA THR A 135 -11.48 20.10 -21.23
C THR A 135 -11.66 19.50 -19.85
N TYR A 136 -11.33 18.23 -19.68
CA TYR A 136 -11.57 17.46 -18.46
C TYR A 136 -10.29 16.99 -17.77
N GLY A 137 -9.12 17.32 -18.29
CA GLY A 137 -7.83 17.03 -17.68
C GLY A 137 -7.53 17.90 -16.46
N LEU A 138 -6.33 17.75 -15.90
CA LEU A 138 -5.87 18.58 -14.79
C LEU A 138 -5.83 20.05 -15.20
N GLY A 139 -6.50 20.93 -14.44
CA GLY A 139 -6.66 22.34 -14.78
C GLY A 139 -7.56 22.60 -16.00
N GLY A 140 -8.32 21.60 -16.47
CA GLY A 140 -9.13 21.65 -17.68
C GLY A 140 -10.24 22.71 -17.65
N SER A 141 -10.55 23.24 -18.82
CA SER A 141 -11.49 24.36 -19.00
C SER A 141 -12.97 24.00 -18.75
N GLY A 142 -13.31 22.70 -18.77
CA GLY A 142 -14.67 22.19 -18.54
C GLY A 142 -14.98 21.82 -17.10
N LEU A 143 -14.02 22.01 -16.17
CA LEU A 143 -14.20 21.69 -14.77
C LEU A 143 -15.01 22.76 -14.01
N ALA A 144 -15.89 22.34 -13.09
CA ALA A 144 -16.67 23.25 -12.25
C ALA A 144 -15.92 23.66 -10.96
N PHE A 145 -14.65 23.30 -10.80
CA PHE A 145 -13.80 23.58 -9.65
C PHE A 145 -12.37 23.88 -10.08
N ASP A 146 -11.57 24.43 -9.18
CA ASP A 146 -10.17 24.77 -9.40
C ASP A 146 -9.29 23.51 -9.17
N SER A 147 -9.13 22.69 -10.22
CA SER A 147 -8.23 21.55 -10.24
C SER A 147 -6.79 22.02 -10.35
N PRO A 148 -5.82 21.33 -9.70
CA PRO A 148 -4.41 21.59 -10.01
C PRO A 148 -4.09 21.21 -11.47
N THR A 149 -3.05 21.84 -12.03
CA THR A 149 -2.45 21.38 -13.28
C THR A 149 -1.45 20.24 -13.03
N GLU A 150 -1.03 19.53 -14.09
CA GLU A 150 -0.01 18.48 -13.95
C GLU A 150 1.31 19.04 -13.40
N GLU A 151 1.72 20.24 -13.86
CA GLU A 151 2.95 20.90 -13.44
C GLU A 151 2.93 21.33 -11.95
N GLU A 152 1.74 21.51 -11.38
CA GLU A 152 1.57 21.81 -9.95
C GLU A 152 1.70 20.56 -9.07
N ILE A 153 1.59 19.36 -9.61
CA ILE A 153 1.85 18.12 -8.85
C ILE A 153 3.37 17.96 -8.69
N ILE A 154 3.82 17.72 -7.47
CA ILE A 154 5.25 17.51 -7.18
C ILE A 154 5.76 16.30 -7.97
N PRO A 155 6.76 16.47 -8.85
CA PRO A 155 7.21 15.41 -9.76
C PRO A 155 7.64 14.12 -9.06
N GLN A 156 8.33 14.22 -7.92
CA GLN A 156 8.75 13.08 -7.12
C GLN A 156 7.54 12.25 -6.65
N PHE A 157 6.43 12.90 -6.28
CA PHE A 157 5.23 12.24 -5.82
C PHE A 157 4.42 11.62 -6.96
N LEU A 158 4.40 12.27 -8.12
CA LEU A 158 3.72 11.75 -9.30
C LEU A 158 4.45 10.53 -9.90
N SER A 159 5.78 10.54 -9.86
CA SER A 159 6.60 9.46 -10.44
C SER A 159 6.29 8.08 -9.86
N GLU A 160 5.88 8.00 -8.59
CA GLU A 160 5.48 6.75 -7.93
C GLU A 160 4.21 6.13 -8.55
N CYS A 161 3.37 6.94 -9.20
CA CYS A 161 2.15 6.49 -9.85
C CYS A 161 2.36 5.99 -11.29
N ASN A 162 3.60 6.08 -11.80
CA ASN A 162 3.97 5.58 -13.12
C ASN A 162 4.34 4.09 -13.03
N ILE A 163 3.60 3.24 -13.70
CA ILE A 163 3.80 1.80 -13.76
C ILE A 163 3.96 1.41 -15.23
N GLU A 164 5.11 0.85 -15.58
CA GLU A 164 5.43 0.42 -16.96
C GLU A 164 5.30 1.54 -18.01
N GLY A 165 5.54 2.80 -17.60
CA GLY A 165 5.52 3.96 -18.50
C GLY A 165 4.15 4.66 -18.61
N HIS A 166 3.14 4.23 -17.87
CA HIS A 166 1.81 4.81 -17.82
C HIS A 166 1.43 5.24 -16.40
N TYR A 167 0.66 6.31 -16.27
CA TYR A 167 0.11 6.73 -15.00
C TYR A 167 -1.22 6.02 -14.73
N TYR A 168 -1.31 5.30 -13.60
CA TYR A 168 -2.52 4.60 -13.17
C TYR A 168 -3.16 5.16 -11.90
N ALA A 169 -2.58 6.20 -11.36
CA ALA A 169 -3.09 6.90 -10.20
C ALA A 169 -2.61 8.35 -10.17
N LEU A 170 -3.22 9.15 -9.29
CA LEU A 170 -2.68 10.42 -8.82
C LEU A 170 -2.21 10.27 -7.37
N PRO A 171 -1.11 10.93 -6.96
CA PRO A 171 -0.77 10.99 -5.56
C PRO A 171 -1.90 11.71 -4.80
N PHE A 172 -2.29 11.19 -3.62
CA PHE A 172 -3.33 11.84 -2.81
C PHE A 172 -2.72 12.61 -1.64
N MET A 173 -1.90 11.94 -0.83
CA MET A 173 -1.13 12.53 0.27
C MET A 173 0.24 11.88 0.31
N ARG A 174 1.23 12.59 0.83
CA ARG A 174 2.56 12.02 1.03
C ARG A 174 3.02 12.17 2.47
N SER A 175 3.79 11.20 2.89
CA SER A 175 4.49 11.09 4.16
C SER A 175 5.86 10.48 3.92
N THR A 176 6.66 10.40 4.97
CA THR A 176 7.93 9.68 5.00
C THR A 176 8.08 9.00 6.36
N GLU A 177 9.14 8.24 6.58
CA GLU A 177 9.54 7.83 7.92
C GLU A 177 10.27 8.98 8.62
N ALA A 178 10.00 9.16 9.91
CA ALA A 178 10.71 10.13 10.76
C ALA A 178 11.17 9.46 12.05
N CYS A 179 12.30 9.91 12.58
CA CYS A 179 12.79 9.51 13.90
C CYS A 179 12.30 10.51 14.95
N TYR A 180 11.42 10.05 15.84
CA TYR A 180 10.95 10.78 17.02
C TYR A 180 11.88 10.45 18.18
N VAL A 181 12.65 11.45 18.62
CA VAL A 181 13.74 11.26 19.57
C VAL A 181 13.35 11.78 20.94
N ASN A 182 13.52 10.95 21.98
CA ASN A 182 13.53 11.42 23.36
C ASN A 182 14.89 12.10 23.65
N LYS A 183 14.97 13.38 23.36
CA LYS A 183 16.20 14.19 23.50
C LYS A 183 16.70 14.21 24.94
N THR A 184 15.79 14.30 25.89
CA THR A 184 16.13 14.30 27.33
C THR A 184 16.93 13.06 27.71
N TYR A 185 16.65 11.89 27.14
CA TYR A 185 17.39 10.67 27.46
C TYR A 185 18.73 10.58 26.73
N VAL A 186 18.81 11.10 25.52
CA VAL A 186 20.09 11.24 24.80
C VAL A 186 21.07 12.08 25.63
N GLU A 187 20.62 13.25 26.10
CA GLU A 187 21.42 14.16 26.93
C GLU A 187 21.76 13.54 28.30
N LYS A 188 20.83 12.83 28.93
CA LYS A 188 21.05 12.11 30.21
C LYS A 188 22.10 11.03 30.09
N LEU A 189 22.24 10.40 28.94
CA LEU A 189 23.29 9.42 28.64
C LEU A 189 24.64 10.08 28.33
N GLY A 190 24.70 11.41 28.24
CA GLY A 190 25.92 12.17 27.99
C GLY A 190 26.21 12.44 26.51
N TYR A 191 25.23 12.21 25.64
CA TYR A 191 25.35 12.48 24.21
C TYR A 191 24.69 13.81 23.82
N THR A 192 25.10 14.35 22.70
CA THR A 192 24.47 15.51 22.04
C THR A 192 23.91 15.06 20.70
N LEU A 193 22.67 15.40 20.40
CA LEU A 193 22.07 15.08 19.10
C LEU A 193 22.85 15.77 17.97
N PRO A 194 23.28 15.02 16.94
CA PRO A 194 23.86 15.61 15.74
C PRO A 194 22.78 16.31 14.91
N GLU A 195 23.16 17.07 13.91
CA GLU A 195 22.24 17.67 12.94
C GLU A 195 21.52 16.58 12.12
N THR A 196 22.25 15.56 11.71
CA THR A 196 21.72 14.37 11.01
C THR A 196 22.07 13.11 11.80
N LEU A 197 21.08 12.27 12.08
CA LEU A 197 21.29 10.98 12.72
C LEU A 197 22.04 10.04 11.79
N THR A 198 22.95 9.23 12.36
CA THR A 198 23.60 8.12 11.67
C THR A 198 23.24 6.80 12.34
N TRP A 199 23.35 5.70 11.61
CA TRP A 199 23.16 4.36 12.16
C TRP A 199 24.11 4.10 13.33
N ASP A 200 25.38 4.51 13.21
CA ASP A 200 26.37 4.36 14.28
C ASP A 200 25.97 5.11 15.56
N PHE A 201 25.48 6.36 15.41
CA PHE A 201 25.02 7.14 16.56
C PHE A 201 23.82 6.49 17.26
N ILE A 202 22.85 6.02 16.49
CA ILE A 202 21.68 5.34 17.08
C ILE A 202 22.10 4.07 17.80
N TRP A 203 22.98 3.26 17.22
CA TRP A 203 23.46 2.04 17.88
C TRP A 203 24.25 2.35 19.15
N GLU A 204 25.17 3.33 19.12
CA GLU A 204 25.98 3.70 20.29
C GLU A 204 25.10 4.16 21.46
N VAL A 205 24.16 5.08 21.23
CA VAL A 205 23.24 5.58 22.27
C VAL A 205 22.31 4.48 22.76
N SER A 206 21.81 3.66 21.85
CA SER A 206 20.90 2.56 22.19
C SER A 206 21.60 1.51 23.07
N GLU A 207 22.84 1.14 22.76
CA GLU A 207 23.63 0.24 23.60
C GLU A 207 23.91 0.84 24.99
N ALA A 208 24.24 2.12 25.06
CA ALA A 208 24.46 2.80 26.34
C ALA A 208 23.19 2.79 27.21
N ALA A 209 22.02 2.86 26.61
CA ALA A 209 20.72 2.84 27.29
C ALA A 209 20.33 1.47 27.86
N THR A 210 20.97 0.37 27.43
CA THR A 210 20.71 -0.98 27.98
C THR A 210 21.27 -1.21 29.37
N LYS A 211 22.07 -0.27 29.89
CA LYS A 211 22.71 -0.36 31.20
C LYS A 211 21.67 -0.41 32.31
N LYS A 212 21.84 -1.37 33.23
CA LYS A 212 20.96 -1.57 34.39
C LYS A 212 21.59 -1.16 35.72
N ASN A 213 20.73 -0.72 36.63
CA ASN A 213 21.01 -0.50 38.01
C ASN A 213 21.14 -1.84 38.78
N SER A 214 21.59 -1.77 40.04
CA SER A 214 21.71 -2.96 40.90
C SER A 214 20.38 -3.63 41.25
N ASP A 215 19.26 -2.90 41.15
CA ASP A 215 17.91 -3.41 41.39
C ASP A 215 17.27 -4.03 40.13
N GLY A 216 17.97 -3.99 38.98
CA GLY A 216 17.52 -4.56 37.71
C GLY A 216 16.79 -3.57 36.81
N THR A 217 16.45 -2.37 37.26
CA THR A 217 15.86 -1.32 36.47
C THR A 217 16.87 -0.72 35.48
N TYR A 218 16.40 -0.13 34.39
CA TYR A 218 17.29 0.55 33.45
C TYR A 218 17.76 1.90 34.01
N ALA A 219 19.06 2.17 33.92
CA ALA A 219 19.67 3.36 34.51
C ALA A 219 19.15 4.67 33.90
N VAL A 220 18.76 4.66 32.62
CA VAL A 220 18.31 5.85 31.90
C VAL A 220 16.91 6.29 32.33
N ASN A 221 15.97 5.37 32.58
CA ASN A 221 14.57 5.70 32.91
C ASN A 221 14.12 5.23 34.31
N GLY A 222 14.88 4.36 34.99
CA GLY A 222 14.50 3.81 36.26
C GLY A 222 13.35 2.79 36.21
N GLN A 223 12.99 2.29 35.02
CA GLN A 223 11.91 1.35 34.79
C GLN A 223 12.44 -0.05 34.47
N ASP A 224 11.56 -1.06 34.56
CA ASP A 224 11.85 -2.45 34.20
C ASP A 224 11.87 -2.70 32.71
N VAL A 225 11.36 -1.75 31.92
CA VAL A 225 11.24 -1.82 30.45
C VAL A 225 12.03 -0.69 29.81
N MET A 226 12.84 -1.03 28.84
CA MET A 226 13.54 -0.11 27.94
C MET A 226 13.81 -0.80 26.62
N ILE A 227 13.40 -0.21 25.54
CA ILE A 227 13.70 -0.60 24.18
C ILE A 227 14.23 0.63 23.47
N PRO A 228 15.53 0.86 23.54
CA PRO A 228 16.11 2.12 23.10
C PRO A 228 15.79 2.53 21.70
N PHE A 229 15.77 1.58 20.75
CA PHE A 229 15.46 1.82 19.36
C PHE A 229 14.35 0.90 18.87
N ILE A 230 13.33 1.50 18.27
CA ILE A 230 12.20 0.82 17.63
C ILE A 230 12.02 1.39 16.24
N TYR A 231 11.92 0.51 15.23
CA TYR A 231 11.51 0.87 13.87
C TYR A 231 10.23 0.09 13.54
N LYS A 232 9.14 0.81 13.25
CA LYS A 232 7.82 0.19 13.08
C LYS A 232 7.70 -0.56 11.76
N SER A 233 8.00 0.12 10.66
CA SER A 233 7.90 -0.44 9.30
C SER A 233 9.21 -1.13 8.93
N THR A 234 9.33 -2.42 9.28
CA THR A 234 10.56 -3.18 9.05
C THR A 234 10.87 -3.35 7.57
N ASP A 235 9.87 -3.30 6.69
CA ASP A 235 10.06 -3.23 5.23
C ASP A 235 10.75 -1.93 4.82
N ASN A 236 10.28 -0.78 5.29
CA ASN A 236 10.92 0.51 5.03
C ASN A 236 12.35 0.55 5.60
N MET A 237 12.56 0.04 6.82
CA MET A 237 13.90 -0.04 7.42
C MET A 237 14.90 -0.76 6.51
N MET A 238 14.50 -1.88 5.91
CA MET A 238 15.34 -2.62 4.95
C MET A 238 15.55 -1.85 3.66
N ILE A 239 14.48 -1.29 3.10
CA ILE A 239 14.49 -0.58 1.82
C ILE A 239 15.37 0.68 1.91
N GLU A 240 15.20 1.47 2.95
CA GLU A 240 15.96 2.70 3.18
C GLU A 240 17.45 2.39 3.38
N TYR A 241 17.78 1.41 4.21
CA TYR A 241 19.17 1.00 4.40
C TYR A 241 19.83 0.53 3.08
N LEU A 242 19.12 -0.22 2.25
CA LEU A 242 19.63 -0.63 0.95
C LEU A 242 19.80 0.54 -0.01
N ALA A 243 18.84 1.49 -0.01
CA ALA A 243 18.93 2.69 -0.82
C ALA A 243 20.11 3.56 -0.41
N GLU A 244 20.33 3.77 0.88
CA GLU A 244 21.47 4.52 1.43
C GLU A 244 22.83 3.88 1.08
N LYS A 245 22.86 2.55 0.93
CA LYS A 245 24.05 1.79 0.52
C LYS A 245 24.20 1.64 -0.99
N ASP A 246 23.31 2.23 -1.80
CA ASP A 246 23.23 2.01 -3.24
C ASP A 246 23.20 0.50 -3.60
N ALA A 247 22.58 -0.30 -2.72
CA ALA A 247 22.46 -1.73 -2.88
C ALA A 247 21.15 -2.09 -3.62
N ALA A 248 21.19 -3.20 -4.38
CA ALA A 248 20.04 -3.63 -5.16
C ALA A 248 18.87 -4.07 -4.25
N TYR A 249 17.66 -3.59 -4.58
CA TYR A 249 16.41 -4.03 -3.98
C TYR A 249 15.50 -4.68 -5.04
N SER A 250 15.09 -3.92 -6.06
CA SER A 250 14.33 -4.42 -7.21
C SER A 250 14.47 -3.49 -8.41
N THR A 251 14.02 -3.96 -9.58
CA THR A 251 13.90 -3.15 -10.80
C THR A 251 12.44 -3.05 -11.25
N ALA A 252 12.14 -2.13 -12.14
CA ALA A 252 10.79 -1.97 -12.73
C ALA A 252 10.36 -3.19 -13.55
N GLU A 253 11.31 -3.96 -14.06
CA GLU A 253 11.08 -5.22 -14.78
C GLU A 253 10.79 -6.40 -13.84
N GLY A 254 10.81 -6.18 -12.51
CA GLY A 254 10.54 -7.20 -11.51
C GLY A 254 11.73 -8.09 -11.15
N GLU A 255 12.96 -7.68 -11.49
CA GLU A 255 14.16 -8.36 -10.99
C GLU A 255 14.33 -8.08 -9.50
N ILE A 256 14.52 -9.13 -8.71
CA ILE A 256 14.65 -9.05 -7.26
C ILE A 256 16.13 -9.04 -6.87
N GLY A 257 16.57 -7.92 -6.32
CA GLY A 257 17.92 -7.72 -5.80
C GLY A 257 18.05 -7.81 -4.26
N LEU A 258 16.96 -7.99 -3.54
CA LEU A 258 16.89 -7.96 -2.06
C LEU A 258 17.88 -8.93 -1.38
N PHE A 259 18.06 -10.13 -1.92
CA PHE A 259 18.86 -11.20 -1.31
C PHE A 259 20.36 -11.08 -1.65
N ASN A 260 21.01 -10.05 -1.11
CA ASN A 260 22.41 -9.73 -1.39
C ASN A 260 23.26 -9.65 -0.10
N ASN A 261 24.56 -9.39 -0.25
CA ASN A 261 25.47 -9.32 0.90
C ASN A 261 25.19 -8.12 1.81
N THR A 262 24.76 -6.97 1.28
CA THR A 262 24.41 -5.79 2.09
C THR A 262 23.22 -6.12 3.00
N THR A 263 22.19 -6.78 2.48
CA THR A 263 21.06 -7.28 3.28
C THR A 263 21.53 -8.25 4.36
N LYS A 264 22.42 -9.19 4.02
CA LYS A 264 22.97 -10.14 4.99
C LYS A 264 23.73 -9.43 6.12
N ASP A 265 24.62 -8.53 5.78
CA ASP A 265 25.42 -7.80 6.75
C ASP A 265 24.53 -6.94 7.66
N PHE A 266 23.49 -6.32 7.11
CA PHE A 266 22.50 -5.58 7.89
C PHE A 266 21.71 -6.47 8.85
N LEU A 267 21.27 -7.64 8.41
CA LEU A 267 20.56 -8.61 9.26
C LEU A 267 21.44 -9.14 10.41
N LEU A 268 22.75 -9.36 10.17
CA LEU A 268 23.69 -9.74 11.21
C LEU A 268 23.88 -8.60 12.21
N ASN A 269 23.98 -7.35 11.76
CA ASN A 269 24.05 -6.17 12.63
C ASN A 269 22.76 -6.04 13.49
N ILE A 270 21.59 -6.18 12.90
CA ILE A 270 20.30 -6.21 13.62
C ILE A 270 20.29 -7.32 14.70
N ALA A 271 20.84 -8.49 14.38
CA ALA A 271 20.90 -9.60 15.34
C ALA A 271 21.76 -9.25 16.56
N GLU A 272 22.91 -8.59 16.38
CA GLU A 272 23.81 -8.15 17.46
C GLU A 272 23.10 -7.19 18.40
N HIS A 273 22.48 -6.12 17.87
CA HIS A 273 21.78 -5.12 18.69
C HIS A 273 20.47 -5.61 19.30
N THR A 274 19.83 -6.59 18.66
CA THR A 274 18.68 -7.29 19.27
C THR A 274 19.13 -8.15 20.47
N LYS A 275 20.30 -8.77 20.39
CA LYS A 275 20.84 -9.64 21.45
C LYS A 275 21.19 -8.86 22.72
N THR A 276 21.65 -7.64 22.59
CA THR A 276 21.94 -6.74 23.72
C THR A 276 20.67 -6.11 24.32
N GLY A 277 19.59 -6.06 23.54
CA GLY A 277 18.34 -5.38 23.87
C GLY A 277 18.29 -3.92 23.42
N ALA A 278 19.28 -3.47 22.65
CA ALA A 278 19.31 -2.11 22.09
C ALA A 278 18.24 -1.86 21.03
N PHE A 279 17.83 -2.92 20.32
CA PHE A 279 16.81 -2.89 19.27
C PHE A 279 15.72 -3.94 19.47
N SER A 280 14.50 -3.62 19.09
CA SER A 280 13.42 -4.61 18.95
C SER A 280 12.37 -4.19 17.95
N THR A 281 11.67 -5.19 17.40
CA THR A 281 10.47 -5.02 16.57
C THR A 281 9.23 -5.52 17.33
N PHE A 282 8.06 -5.02 16.97
CA PHE A 282 6.78 -5.42 17.57
C PHE A 282 5.78 -5.74 16.48
N LYS A 283 5.53 -7.00 16.24
CA LYS A 283 4.48 -7.48 15.34
C LYS A 283 3.09 -7.49 15.97
N ILE A 284 3.00 -7.35 17.30
CA ILE A 284 1.76 -7.50 18.07
C ILE A 284 1.55 -6.25 18.91
N SER A 285 0.58 -5.42 18.56
CA SER A 285 -0.06 -4.35 19.34
C SER A 285 0.82 -3.27 19.99
N GLY A 286 2.07 -3.12 19.62
CA GLY A 286 2.94 -2.07 20.16
C GLY A 286 3.25 -1.01 19.11
N TYR A 287 2.57 0.12 19.16
CA TYR A 287 3.02 1.28 18.41
C TYR A 287 4.27 1.85 19.10
N PRO A 288 5.31 2.28 18.35
CA PRO A 288 6.48 2.94 18.94
C PRO A 288 6.09 4.11 19.86
N ALA A 289 5.03 4.82 19.52
CA ALA A 289 4.46 5.91 20.31
C ALA A 289 4.19 5.53 21.76
N ASN A 290 3.63 4.35 22.02
CA ASN A 290 3.32 3.90 23.38
C ASN A 290 4.59 3.77 24.25
N PHE A 291 5.68 3.25 23.66
CA PHE A 291 6.97 3.13 24.34
C PHE A 291 7.68 4.47 24.47
N LEU A 292 7.65 5.31 23.43
CA LEU A 292 8.23 6.63 23.46
C LEU A 292 7.56 7.47 24.56
N ASN A 293 6.23 7.56 24.56
CA ASN A 293 5.44 8.38 25.48
C ASN A 293 5.53 7.86 26.93
N ALA A 294 5.73 6.55 27.13
CA ALA A 294 6.00 5.98 28.44
C ALA A 294 7.47 6.14 28.91
N GLY A 295 8.32 6.83 28.15
CA GLY A 295 9.75 6.95 28.46
C GLY A 295 10.49 5.60 28.42
N GLN A 296 10.06 4.69 27.57
CA GLN A 296 10.61 3.34 27.38
C GLN A 296 11.33 3.16 26.05
N CYS A 297 11.44 4.25 25.26
CA CYS A 297 12.14 4.31 23.99
C CYS A 297 12.91 5.64 23.88
N ILE A 298 13.99 5.64 23.10
CA ILE A 298 14.76 6.85 22.79
C ILE A 298 14.54 7.24 21.34
N PHE A 299 14.70 6.29 20.43
CA PHE A 299 14.56 6.48 19.00
C PHE A 299 13.37 5.66 18.50
N ALA A 300 12.28 6.34 18.20
CA ALA A 300 11.07 5.74 17.66
C ALA A 300 10.91 6.15 16.21
N ILE A 301 11.10 5.22 15.26
CA ILE A 301 10.84 5.51 13.85
C ILE A 301 9.45 5.01 13.47
N ASP A 302 8.66 5.93 12.95
CA ASP A 302 7.33 5.71 12.41
C ASP A 302 7.04 6.75 11.32
N SER A 303 6.02 6.50 10.52
CA SER A 303 5.56 7.43 9.51
C SER A 303 5.23 8.82 10.09
N THR A 304 5.53 9.88 9.35
CA THR A 304 5.05 11.23 9.65
C THR A 304 3.53 11.28 9.76
N ALA A 305 2.82 10.40 9.05
CA ALA A 305 1.36 10.22 9.15
C ALA A 305 0.87 9.69 10.52
N GLY A 306 1.77 9.35 11.43
CA GLY A 306 1.47 8.95 12.81
C GLY A 306 1.97 9.95 13.86
N SER A 307 2.40 11.12 13.45
CA SER A 307 3.04 12.13 14.33
C SER A 307 2.15 12.66 15.45
N THR A 308 0.82 12.61 15.29
CA THR A 308 -0.14 13.00 16.35
C THR A 308 -0.15 12.05 17.55
N TRP A 309 0.51 10.90 17.44
CA TRP A 309 0.67 9.93 18.53
C TRP A 309 2.00 10.06 19.27
N MET A 310 2.95 10.83 18.75
CA MET A 310 4.33 10.89 19.20
C MET A 310 4.60 12.06 20.13
N GLY A 311 5.22 11.80 21.27
CA GLY A 311 5.70 12.82 22.21
C GLY A 311 4.80 13.01 23.44
N THR A 312 5.33 13.72 24.43
CA THR A 312 4.72 13.96 25.74
C THR A 312 3.33 14.60 25.66
N ASN A 313 3.15 15.52 24.72
CA ASN A 313 1.92 16.30 24.54
C ASN A 313 1.08 15.83 23.36
N ALA A 314 1.28 14.58 22.91
CA ALA A 314 0.56 14.04 21.76
C ALA A 314 -0.97 14.17 21.95
N PRO A 315 -1.70 14.67 20.95
CA PRO A 315 -3.16 14.79 21.03
C PRO A 315 -3.86 13.43 21.09
N LEU A 316 -3.20 12.38 20.60
CA LEU A 316 -3.69 11.00 20.64
C LEU A 316 -2.76 10.15 21.49
N VAL A 317 -3.27 9.46 22.48
CA VAL A 317 -2.51 8.59 23.39
C VAL A 317 -3.27 7.29 23.61
N ASP A 318 -2.57 6.16 23.53
CA ASP A 318 -3.13 4.81 23.71
C ASP A 318 -2.54 4.13 24.99
N ILE A 319 -2.05 4.93 25.92
CA ILE A 319 -1.61 4.52 27.25
C ILE A 319 -2.30 5.41 28.29
N SER A 320 -2.30 4.97 29.56
CA SER A 320 -2.90 5.78 30.63
C SER A 320 -2.11 7.06 30.90
N ASP A 321 -2.79 8.15 31.24
CA ASP A 321 -2.18 9.46 31.47
C ASP A 321 -1.05 9.43 32.53
N ASP A 322 -1.17 8.58 33.55
CA ASP A 322 -0.17 8.39 34.58
C ASP A 322 1.07 7.63 34.10
N ALA A 323 1.00 6.96 32.96
CA ALA A 323 2.14 6.30 32.33
C ALA A 323 2.94 7.23 31.41
N VAL A 324 2.36 8.33 30.95
CA VAL A 324 3.05 9.31 30.08
C VAL A 324 4.16 9.99 30.87
N GLN A 325 5.35 10.05 30.28
CA GLN A 325 6.50 10.71 30.86
C GLN A 325 6.75 12.06 30.20
N GLU A 326 7.27 13.03 30.96
CA GLU A 326 7.70 14.32 30.42
C GLU A 326 9.12 14.22 29.85
N PHE A 327 9.30 14.63 28.61
CA PHE A 327 10.59 14.74 27.92
C PHE A 327 10.49 15.67 26.72
N ASP A 328 11.62 16.15 26.25
CA ASP A 328 11.71 16.93 25.01
C ASP A 328 11.73 15.99 23.81
N THR A 329 10.76 16.17 22.89
CA THR A 329 10.67 15.42 21.65
C THR A 329 11.33 16.21 20.52
N GLU A 330 12.28 15.57 19.81
CA GLU A 330 12.85 16.11 18.57
C GLU A 330 12.39 15.25 17.39
N VAL A 331 12.01 15.88 16.28
CA VAL A 331 11.65 15.18 15.03
C VAL A 331 12.81 15.30 14.07
N MET A 332 13.38 14.18 13.68
CA MET A 332 14.57 14.13 12.84
C MET A 332 14.37 13.19 11.66
N MET A 333 15.19 13.35 10.63
CA MET A 333 15.32 12.36 9.57
C MET A 333 15.72 11.00 10.17
N ILE A 334 15.32 9.93 9.53
CA ILE A 334 15.82 8.57 9.83
C ILE A 334 17.35 8.55 9.81
N PRO A 335 18.00 7.58 10.51
CA PRO A 335 19.46 7.50 10.48
C PRO A 335 19.98 7.31 9.07
N GLN A 336 21.06 8.00 8.76
CA GLN A 336 21.69 8.00 7.44
C GLN A 336 23.04 7.27 7.48
N VAL A 337 23.37 6.60 6.37
CA VAL A 337 24.71 6.06 6.13
C VAL A 337 25.66 7.17 5.71
N ASP A 338 25.19 8.07 4.87
CA ASP A 338 25.91 9.26 4.39
C ASP A 338 25.08 10.53 4.63
N PRO A 339 25.37 11.31 5.68
CA PRO A 339 24.66 12.55 5.97
C PRO A 339 24.77 13.64 4.88
N GLU A 340 25.78 13.57 3.99
CA GLU A 340 25.94 14.54 2.91
C GLU A 340 25.02 14.24 1.71
N HIS A 341 24.56 13.00 1.58
CA HIS A 341 23.63 12.55 0.54
C HIS A 341 22.46 11.76 1.16
N PRO A 342 21.60 12.45 1.92
CA PRO A 342 20.53 11.75 2.64
C PRO A 342 19.51 11.14 1.70
N LYS A 343 18.87 10.06 2.15
CA LYS A 343 17.79 9.40 1.44
C LYS A 343 16.64 9.11 2.40
N MET A 344 15.43 9.42 1.97
CA MET A 344 14.20 9.11 2.70
C MET A 344 13.20 8.44 1.76
N ILE A 345 12.43 7.50 2.24
CA ILE A 345 11.39 6.91 1.43
C ILE A 345 10.19 7.88 1.29
N SER A 346 9.77 8.16 0.04
CA SER A 346 8.47 8.75 -0.20
C SER A 346 7.41 7.66 -0.07
N GLN A 347 6.40 7.90 0.72
CA GLN A 347 5.29 6.98 0.90
C GLN A 347 3.97 7.74 1.06
N GLY A 348 2.88 7.05 0.87
CA GLY A 348 1.56 7.63 1.03
C GLY A 348 0.56 7.09 0.02
N PRO A 349 -0.73 7.27 0.30
CA PRO A 349 -1.76 6.77 -0.58
C PRO A 349 -1.85 7.58 -1.86
N SER A 350 -2.20 6.88 -2.92
CA SER A 350 -2.59 7.41 -4.23
C SER A 350 -4.04 7.08 -4.51
N VAL A 351 -4.66 7.77 -5.44
CA VAL A 351 -6.04 7.53 -5.85
C VAL A 351 -6.07 7.01 -7.28
N CYS A 352 -6.75 5.89 -7.51
CA CYS A 352 -6.92 5.28 -8.83
C CYS A 352 -8.39 5.20 -9.23
N VAL A 353 -8.62 5.16 -10.55
CA VAL A 353 -9.94 5.02 -11.18
C VAL A 353 -10.05 3.63 -11.80
N PHE A 354 -11.10 2.91 -11.47
CA PHE A 354 -11.39 1.61 -12.06
C PHE A 354 -12.21 1.76 -13.35
N ASN A 355 -11.85 0.95 -14.34
CA ASN A 355 -12.54 0.95 -15.61
C ASN A 355 -13.97 0.40 -15.49
N LYS A 356 -14.90 1.03 -16.19
CA LYS A 356 -16.32 0.67 -16.23
C LYS A 356 -16.78 0.50 -17.68
N GLN A 357 -17.93 -0.12 -17.89
CA GLN A 357 -18.50 -0.31 -19.23
C GLN A 357 -18.96 1.01 -19.87
N ASP A 358 -19.42 1.96 -19.04
CA ASP A 358 -19.83 3.29 -19.48
C ASP A 358 -18.66 4.27 -19.35
N PRO A 359 -18.07 4.76 -20.43
CA PRO A 359 -16.97 5.73 -20.36
C PRO A 359 -17.38 7.06 -19.69
N GLN A 360 -18.66 7.40 -19.69
CA GLN A 360 -19.17 8.55 -18.94
C GLN A 360 -19.09 8.36 -17.42
N GLU A 361 -19.27 7.12 -16.94
CA GLU A 361 -19.09 6.77 -15.52
C GLU A 361 -17.61 6.86 -15.13
N VAL A 362 -16.70 6.47 -16.02
CA VAL A 362 -15.26 6.65 -15.83
C VAL A 362 -14.90 8.14 -15.78
N LEU A 363 -15.45 8.95 -16.69
CA LEU A 363 -15.23 10.39 -16.67
C LEU A 363 -15.78 11.05 -15.40
N ALA A 364 -16.98 10.65 -14.92
CA ALA A 364 -17.52 11.11 -13.64
C ALA A 364 -16.59 10.75 -12.46
N SER A 365 -16.01 9.54 -12.48
CA SER A 365 -15.05 9.07 -11.48
C SER A 365 -13.75 9.88 -11.50
N TRP A 366 -13.28 10.24 -12.69
CA TRP A 366 -12.10 11.08 -12.88
C TRP A 366 -12.33 12.51 -12.37
N LEU A 367 -13.50 13.11 -12.64
CA LEU A 367 -13.86 14.43 -12.09
C LEU A 367 -13.81 14.43 -10.55
N PHE A 368 -14.35 13.40 -9.91
CA PHE A 368 -14.28 13.27 -8.45
C PHE A 368 -12.83 13.03 -7.96
N THR A 369 -12.04 12.24 -8.69
CA THR A 369 -10.63 12.00 -8.36
C THR A 369 -9.83 13.31 -8.35
N GLN A 370 -10.00 14.17 -9.36
CA GLN A 370 -9.36 15.48 -9.40
C GLN A 370 -9.83 16.40 -8.26
N TYR A 371 -11.11 16.33 -7.89
CA TYR A 371 -11.66 17.14 -6.81
C TYR A 371 -10.95 16.86 -5.47
N LEU A 372 -10.53 15.61 -5.24
CA LEU A 372 -9.74 15.24 -4.07
C LEU A 372 -8.36 15.91 -4.02
N LEU A 373 -7.87 16.46 -5.13
CA LEU A 373 -6.60 17.18 -5.22
C LEU A 373 -6.76 18.70 -5.15
N THR A 374 -7.96 19.23 -4.97
CA THR A 374 -8.16 20.66 -4.74
C THR A 374 -7.47 21.15 -3.46
N ASN A 375 -7.04 22.40 -3.44
CA ASN A 375 -6.36 22.98 -2.28
C ASN A 375 -7.15 22.76 -0.98
N GLU A 376 -8.48 22.98 -1.02
CA GLU A 376 -9.33 22.78 0.15
C GLU A 376 -9.22 21.37 0.74
N VAL A 377 -9.30 20.33 -0.08
CA VAL A 377 -9.20 18.94 0.38
C VAL A 377 -7.77 18.61 0.82
N GLN A 378 -6.77 19.03 0.05
CA GLN A 378 -5.36 18.77 0.31
C GLN A 378 -4.90 19.39 1.63
N ILE A 379 -5.22 20.65 1.89
CA ILE A 379 -4.83 21.36 3.11
C ILE A 379 -5.56 20.75 4.30
N ALA A 380 -6.91 20.64 4.23
CA ALA A 380 -7.69 20.10 5.33
C ALA A 380 -7.25 18.69 5.75
N TYR A 381 -6.87 17.84 4.78
CA TYR A 381 -6.40 16.49 5.08
C TYR A 381 -4.98 16.50 5.68
N SER A 382 -4.07 17.33 5.17
CA SER A 382 -2.71 17.47 5.69
C SER A 382 -2.67 17.93 7.14
N GLU A 383 -3.60 18.81 7.53
CA GLU A 383 -3.71 19.32 8.91
C GLU A 383 -4.15 18.25 9.92
N THR A 384 -4.65 17.10 9.48
CA THR A 384 -5.07 16.03 10.41
C THR A 384 -3.89 15.27 11.00
N GLU A 385 -2.83 15.08 10.24
CA GLU A 385 -1.64 14.28 10.56
C GLU A 385 -0.39 14.93 9.96
N GLY A 386 0.78 14.30 10.07
CA GLY A 386 2.01 14.77 9.42
C GLY A 386 2.12 14.41 7.94
N TYR A 387 1.02 14.47 7.21
CA TYR A 387 0.99 14.43 5.75
C TYR A 387 1.36 15.79 5.15
N VAL A 388 1.78 15.77 3.89
CA VAL A 388 1.95 16.98 3.10
C VAL A 388 1.05 16.95 1.86
N PRO A 389 0.53 18.11 1.40
CA PRO A 389 -0.17 18.20 0.13
C PRO A 389 0.73 17.77 -1.02
N VAL A 390 0.15 17.20 -2.07
CA VAL A 390 0.93 16.69 -3.22
C VAL A 390 1.13 17.71 -4.32
N THR A 391 0.57 18.92 -4.17
CA THR A 391 0.68 19.99 -5.16
C THR A 391 1.43 21.20 -4.59
N SER A 392 2.29 21.83 -5.41
CA SER A 392 2.95 23.10 -5.07
C SER A 392 1.93 24.20 -4.77
N LYS A 393 0.82 24.25 -5.52
CA LYS A 393 -0.29 25.18 -5.31
C LYS A 393 -0.85 25.12 -3.88
N ALA A 394 -1.05 23.94 -3.33
CA ALA A 394 -1.53 23.78 -1.94
C ALA A 394 -0.40 24.07 -0.94
N GLN A 395 0.82 23.59 -1.19
CA GLN A 395 1.98 23.80 -0.32
C GLN A 395 2.31 25.29 -0.17
N ASP A 396 2.26 26.06 -1.26
CA ASP A 396 2.61 27.48 -1.30
C ASP A 396 1.43 28.40 -0.92
N SER A 397 0.25 27.85 -0.68
CA SER A 397 -0.93 28.64 -0.30
C SER A 397 -0.72 29.38 1.02
N ALA A 398 -1.29 30.59 1.11
CA ALA A 398 -1.20 31.38 2.35
C ALA A 398 -1.82 30.65 3.55
N GLU A 399 -2.86 29.85 3.34
CA GLU A 399 -3.54 29.06 4.35
C GLU A 399 -2.63 27.98 4.94
N TYR A 400 -1.99 27.17 4.07
CA TYR A 400 -1.11 26.12 4.54
C TYR A 400 0.18 26.67 5.18
N GLN A 401 0.73 27.78 4.65
CA GLN A 401 1.89 28.45 5.23
C GLN A 401 1.56 29.09 6.60
N ASP A 402 0.35 29.64 6.78
CA ASP A 402 -0.12 30.10 8.09
C ASP A 402 -0.18 28.94 9.08
N TYR A 403 -0.81 27.82 8.68
CA TYR A 403 -0.85 26.60 9.49
C TYR A 403 0.55 26.15 9.95
N LEU A 404 1.51 26.04 9.02
CA LEU A 404 2.88 25.64 9.35
C LEU A 404 3.60 26.61 10.29
N SER A 405 3.26 27.90 10.22
CA SER A 405 3.90 28.94 11.05
C SER A 405 3.45 28.91 12.53
N ARG A 406 2.32 28.24 12.81
CA ARG A 406 1.65 28.22 14.12
C ARG A 406 2.00 27.02 15.00
N ALA A 407 3.10 26.31 14.66
CA ALA A 407 3.56 25.14 15.42
C ALA A 407 3.70 25.46 16.92
N GLY A 408 3.07 24.64 17.75
CA GLY A 408 3.11 24.78 19.23
C GLY A 408 2.09 25.74 19.82
N GLU A 409 1.18 26.35 19.02
CA GLU A 409 0.11 27.19 19.57
C GLU A 409 -0.92 26.38 20.39
N ASP A 410 -1.10 25.11 20.05
CA ASP A 410 -1.91 24.16 20.83
C ASP A 410 -1.40 22.71 20.65
N ASN A 411 -1.96 21.81 21.44
CA ASN A 411 -1.64 20.37 21.37
C ASN A 411 -2.67 19.59 20.54
N ASN A 412 -3.26 20.18 19.52
CA ASN A 412 -4.24 19.56 18.63
C ASN A 412 -3.98 19.99 17.18
N THR A 413 -4.63 21.08 16.71
CA THR A 413 -4.48 21.54 15.32
C THR A 413 -3.04 21.95 15.02
N PHE A 414 -2.41 22.69 15.93
CA PHE A 414 -1.06 23.22 15.76
C PHE A 414 -0.01 22.46 16.59
N TYR A 415 -0.24 21.17 16.82
CA TYR A 415 0.73 20.34 17.54
C TYR A 415 2.10 20.39 16.89
N ASP A 416 3.12 20.78 17.65
CA ASP A 416 4.46 21.09 17.17
C ASP A 416 5.15 19.89 16.52
N VAL A 417 5.08 18.70 17.13
CA VAL A 417 5.68 17.47 16.59
C VAL A 417 5.04 17.09 15.24
N LYS A 418 3.72 17.25 15.10
CA LYS A 418 3.00 17.02 13.84
C LYS A 418 3.50 17.96 12.73
N ILE A 419 3.58 19.25 13.03
CA ILE A 419 4.03 20.26 12.08
C ILE A 419 5.52 20.09 11.77
N ALA A 420 6.35 19.71 12.75
CA ALA A 420 7.75 19.40 12.51
C ALA A 420 7.92 18.20 11.56
N ALA A 421 7.09 17.16 11.71
CA ALA A 421 7.08 16.01 10.82
C ALA A 421 6.69 16.39 9.37
N SER A 422 5.68 17.26 9.20
CA SER A 422 5.33 17.80 7.87
C SER A 422 6.46 18.63 7.26
N LYS A 423 7.05 19.53 8.05
CA LYS A 423 8.19 20.37 7.61
C LYS A 423 9.41 19.53 7.21
N LEU A 424 9.68 18.42 7.90
CA LEU A 424 10.76 17.51 7.56
C LEU A 424 10.64 17.06 6.10
N LEU A 425 9.47 16.53 5.69
CA LEU A 425 9.25 16.08 4.32
C LEU A 425 9.26 17.25 3.32
N LEU A 426 8.65 18.38 3.65
CA LEU A 426 8.64 19.55 2.76
C LEU A 426 10.05 20.09 2.48
N THR A 427 10.92 20.08 3.50
CA THR A 427 12.31 20.53 3.36
C THR A 427 13.18 19.56 2.57
N HIS A 428 12.88 18.26 2.67
CA HIS A 428 13.69 17.18 2.10
C HIS A 428 12.97 16.42 0.99
N ALA A 429 12.00 17.05 0.30
CA ALA A 429 11.26 16.39 -0.78
C ALA A 429 12.19 15.90 -1.91
N GLU A 430 13.28 16.62 -2.19
CA GLU A 430 14.28 16.25 -3.20
C GLU A 430 15.16 15.06 -2.77
N ASP A 431 15.30 14.82 -1.47
CA ASP A 431 16.06 13.70 -0.90
C ASP A 431 15.20 12.40 -0.86
N THR A 432 13.93 12.48 -1.29
CA THR A 432 13.06 11.33 -1.28
C THR A 432 13.29 10.42 -2.48
N PHE A 433 13.09 9.13 -2.25
CA PHE A 433 13.09 8.10 -3.30
C PHE A 433 11.84 7.23 -3.20
N VAL A 434 11.54 6.52 -4.27
CA VAL A 434 10.49 5.49 -4.34
C VAL A 434 11.08 4.17 -4.80
N THR A 435 10.48 3.07 -4.41
CA THR A 435 10.83 1.75 -4.94
C THR A 435 10.16 1.52 -6.28
N ALA A 436 10.76 0.70 -7.12
CA ALA A 436 10.14 0.28 -8.38
C ALA A 436 8.81 -0.44 -8.12
N VAL A 437 7.78 -0.07 -8.88
CA VAL A 437 6.43 -0.63 -8.77
C VAL A 437 6.21 -1.63 -9.90
N PHE A 438 5.89 -2.87 -9.56
CA PHE A 438 5.65 -3.97 -10.50
C PHE A 438 4.71 -5.01 -9.89
N ASN A 439 4.20 -5.93 -10.70
CA ASN A 439 3.38 -7.03 -10.18
C ASN A 439 4.21 -7.95 -9.28
N GLY A 440 4.04 -7.83 -7.97
CA GLY A 440 4.77 -8.55 -6.92
C GLY A 440 5.56 -7.63 -5.99
N SER A 441 5.63 -6.31 -6.25
CA SER A 441 6.34 -5.36 -5.38
C SER A 441 5.76 -5.33 -3.96
N ALA A 442 4.44 -5.45 -3.78
CA ALA A 442 3.82 -5.58 -2.47
C ALA A 442 4.32 -6.81 -1.70
N SER A 443 4.40 -7.97 -2.36
CA SER A 443 4.94 -9.21 -1.76
C SER A 443 6.43 -9.09 -1.43
N LEU A 444 7.19 -8.36 -2.26
CA LEU A 444 8.62 -8.11 -2.00
C LEU A 444 8.82 -7.19 -0.79
N ARG A 445 7.97 -6.18 -0.59
CA ARG A 445 7.99 -5.34 0.61
C ARG A 445 7.72 -6.17 1.87
N ASP A 446 6.66 -6.98 1.84
CA ASP A 446 6.37 -7.90 2.96
C ASP A 446 7.56 -8.84 3.26
N ALA A 447 8.23 -9.35 2.22
CA ALA A 447 9.41 -10.18 2.35
C ALA A 447 10.58 -9.43 3.01
N ALA A 448 10.84 -8.18 2.61
CA ALA A 448 11.89 -7.35 3.18
C ALA A 448 11.68 -7.13 4.69
N GLY A 449 10.46 -6.78 5.10
CA GLY A 449 10.11 -6.64 6.51
C GLY A 449 10.20 -7.96 7.28
N GLN A 450 9.77 -9.07 6.67
CA GLN A 450 9.80 -10.40 7.29
C GLN A 450 11.23 -10.86 7.63
N LEU A 451 12.23 -10.50 6.82
CA LEU A 451 13.64 -10.82 7.11
C LEU A 451 14.08 -10.26 8.48
N ILE A 452 13.80 -8.99 8.74
CA ILE A 452 14.14 -8.32 10.02
C ILE A 452 13.34 -8.94 11.18
N GLU A 453 12.04 -9.16 10.97
CA GLU A 453 11.16 -9.77 11.98
C GLU A 453 11.63 -11.16 12.39
N ASP A 454 11.99 -12.02 11.44
CA ASP A 454 12.41 -13.39 11.74
C ASP A 454 13.79 -13.44 12.41
N VAL A 455 14.73 -12.57 12.05
CA VAL A 455 16.01 -12.42 12.75
C VAL A 455 15.77 -11.98 14.19
N THR A 456 15.04 -10.89 14.40
CA THR A 456 14.73 -10.34 15.73
C THR A 456 14.03 -11.38 16.62
N LYS A 457 13.05 -12.09 16.08
CA LYS A 457 12.32 -13.16 16.77
C LYS A 457 13.21 -14.36 17.10
N SER A 458 14.13 -14.72 16.22
CA SER A 458 15.05 -15.85 16.42
C SER A 458 16.09 -15.54 17.48
N VAL A 459 16.63 -14.32 17.50
CA VAL A 459 17.52 -13.85 18.58
C VAL A 459 16.81 -13.90 19.94
N ARG A 460 15.57 -13.41 20.04
CA ARG A 460 14.76 -13.50 21.28
C ARG A 460 14.53 -14.94 21.73
N ARG A 461 14.51 -15.90 20.78
CA ARG A 461 14.43 -17.34 21.06
C ARG A 461 15.80 -17.99 21.30
N LYS A 462 16.87 -17.18 21.41
CA LYS A 462 18.25 -17.62 21.67
C LYS A 462 18.80 -18.53 20.55
N LYS A 463 18.33 -18.36 19.32
CA LYS A 463 18.96 -19.00 18.15
C LYS A 463 20.20 -18.21 17.77
N GLU A 464 21.20 -18.92 17.30
CA GLU A 464 22.38 -18.33 16.67
C GLU A 464 22.00 -17.85 15.27
N ILE A 465 22.43 -16.64 14.93
CA ILE A 465 22.22 -16.02 13.61
C ILE A 465 23.61 -15.95 12.95
N ASP A 466 23.81 -16.81 11.98
CA ASP A 466 25.04 -16.90 11.19
C ASP A 466 24.71 -16.89 9.68
N ASP A 467 25.73 -16.97 8.85
CA ASP A 467 25.57 -17.00 7.40
C ASP A 467 24.61 -18.10 6.93
N THR A 468 24.72 -19.29 7.54
CA THR A 468 23.88 -20.43 7.18
C THR A 468 22.40 -20.17 7.54
N TYR A 469 22.17 -19.54 8.69
CA TYR A 469 20.83 -19.12 9.09
C TYR A 469 20.24 -18.15 8.06
N ILE A 470 21.01 -17.13 7.65
CA ILE A 470 20.53 -16.11 6.68
C ILE A 470 20.26 -16.74 5.31
N GLU A 471 21.11 -17.64 4.81
CA GLU A 471 20.87 -18.33 3.54
C GLU A 471 19.58 -19.17 3.56
N ASN A 472 19.31 -19.88 4.66
CA ASN A 472 18.06 -20.60 4.84
C ASN A 472 16.87 -19.65 4.92
N LEU A 473 17.01 -18.54 5.65
CA LEU A 473 15.96 -17.51 5.77
C LEU A 473 15.61 -16.91 4.40
N TYR A 474 16.59 -16.65 3.54
CA TYR A 474 16.35 -16.17 2.17
C TYR A 474 15.51 -17.17 1.37
N SER A 475 15.83 -18.46 1.45
CA SER A 475 15.05 -19.50 0.78
C SER A 475 13.62 -19.61 1.32
N ASP A 476 13.45 -19.55 2.65
CA ASP A 476 12.15 -19.64 3.31
C ASP A 476 11.26 -18.47 2.93
N VAL A 477 11.80 -17.24 2.98
CA VAL A 477 11.07 -16.00 2.64
C VAL A 477 10.74 -15.95 1.14
N THR A 478 11.66 -16.34 0.25
CA THR A 478 11.40 -16.47 -1.19
C THR A 478 10.20 -17.38 -1.46
N SER A 479 10.16 -18.54 -0.78
CA SER A 479 9.07 -19.50 -0.94
C SER A 479 7.75 -18.99 -0.32
N LEU A 480 7.83 -18.34 0.85
CA LEU A 480 6.66 -17.84 1.57
C LEU A 480 5.90 -16.79 0.78
N TYR A 481 6.61 -15.88 0.14
CA TYR A 481 6.05 -14.77 -0.63
C TYR A 481 5.98 -15.04 -2.14
N HIS A 482 6.30 -16.27 -2.56
CA HIS A 482 6.28 -16.70 -3.97
C HIS A 482 7.13 -15.82 -4.90
N LEU A 483 8.24 -15.29 -4.40
CA LEU A 483 9.09 -14.38 -5.15
C LEU A 483 9.77 -15.05 -6.34
N ASP A 484 9.96 -16.38 -6.29
CA ASP A 484 10.44 -17.22 -7.40
C ASP A 484 9.41 -17.36 -8.56
N GLN A 485 8.17 -16.91 -8.33
CA GLN A 485 7.08 -16.95 -9.32
C GLN A 485 6.75 -15.59 -9.92
N ILE A 486 7.45 -14.53 -9.52
CA ILE A 486 7.32 -13.22 -10.11
C ILE A 486 7.90 -13.28 -11.53
N SER A 487 7.05 -13.10 -12.55
CA SER A 487 7.52 -13.14 -13.92
C SER A 487 8.21 -11.83 -14.28
N THR A 488 9.47 -11.92 -14.66
CA THR A 488 10.27 -10.82 -15.24
C THR A 488 9.90 -10.60 -16.71
N GLY A 489 8.66 -10.35 -17.03
CA GLY A 489 8.25 -10.25 -18.42
C GLY A 489 6.99 -9.43 -18.61
N GLY A 490 7.16 -8.36 -19.38
CA GLY A 490 6.28 -7.30 -19.70
C GLY A 490 4.81 -7.65 -19.99
N ALA A 491 4.05 -6.60 -20.18
CA ALA A 491 2.61 -6.38 -20.36
C ALA A 491 1.75 -7.43 -21.13
N ASP A 492 2.30 -8.53 -21.60
CA ASP A 492 1.53 -9.56 -22.34
C ASP A 492 0.68 -10.49 -21.44
N GLY A 493 0.63 -10.24 -20.13
CA GLY A 493 -0.32 -10.91 -19.19
C GLY A 493 -0.31 -12.45 -19.19
N LYS A 494 0.58 -13.09 -19.91
CA LYS A 494 0.71 -14.55 -19.96
C LYS A 494 1.67 -15.02 -18.89
N LYS A 495 1.15 -15.13 -17.66
CA LYS A 495 1.86 -15.86 -16.61
C LYS A 495 2.07 -17.29 -17.11
N ASP A 496 3.31 -17.71 -17.35
CA ASP A 496 3.62 -19.11 -17.55
C ASP A 496 3.43 -19.82 -16.19
N LEU A 497 2.24 -20.38 -16.01
CA LEU A 497 1.88 -21.13 -14.80
C LEU A 497 2.61 -22.49 -14.74
N GLY A 498 3.55 -22.72 -15.67
CA GLY A 498 4.20 -24.00 -15.82
C GLY A 498 3.25 -25.10 -16.32
N PRO A 499 3.73 -26.34 -16.45
CA PRO A 499 2.90 -27.45 -16.88
C PRO A 499 1.83 -27.76 -15.85
N LEU A 500 0.60 -28.00 -16.34
CA LEU A 500 -0.55 -28.36 -15.49
C LEU A 500 -0.19 -29.48 -14.49
N PRO A 501 -0.61 -29.37 -13.23
CA PRO A 501 -0.43 -30.42 -12.24
C PRO A 501 -0.92 -31.77 -12.77
N LYS A 502 -0.20 -32.86 -12.50
CA LYS A 502 -0.53 -34.21 -13.00
C LYS A 502 -1.96 -34.63 -12.67
N THR A 503 -2.49 -34.19 -11.54
CA THR A 503 -3.88 -34.40 -11.13
C THR A 503 -4.88 -33.67 -12.04
N SER A 504 -4.59 -32.45 -12.45
CA SER A 504 -5.44 -31.66 -13.37
C SER A 504 -5.43 -32.27 -14.77
N VAL A 505 -4.28 -32.74 -15.26
CA VAL A 505 -4.17 -33.45 -16.54
C VAL A 505 -4.98 -34.76 -16.50
N ALA A 506 -4.92 -35.51 -15.41
CA ALA A 506 -5.70 -36.75 -15.24
C ALA A 506 -7.22 -36.47 -15.21
N LEU A 507 -7.66 -35.41 -14.54
CA LEU A 507 -9.07 -34.98 -14.50
C LEU A 507 -9.57 -34.53 -15.87
N LEU A 508 -8.78 -33.73 -16.60
CA LEU A 508 -9.11 -33.33 -17.97
C LEU A 508 -9.18 -34.52 -18.92
N GLY A 509 -8.25 -35.47 -18.79
CA GLY A 509 -8.27 -36.72 -19.54
C GLY A 509 -9.51 -37.56 -19.25
N ALA A 510 -9.92 -37.73 -17.98
CA ALA A 510 -11.14 -38.42 -17.58
C ALA A 510 -12.39 -37.72 -18.13
N LEU A 511 -12.43 -36.41 -18.09
CA LEU A 511 -13.55 -35.62 -18.64
C LEU A 511 -13.66 -35.81 -20.16
N GLY A 512 -12.50 -35.79 -20.88
CA GLY A 512 -12.44 -36.07 -22.32
C GLY A 512 -12.98 -37.47 -22.69
N VAL A 513 -12.63 -38.50 -21.92
CA VAL A 513 -13.16 -39.86 -22.10
C VAL A 513 -14.68 -39.90 -21.89
N ILE A 514 -15.18 -39.24 -20.86
CA ILE A 514 -16.63 -39.16 -20.59
C ILE A 514 -17.37 -38.51 -21.77
N TRP A 515 -16.86 -37.41 -22.29
CA TRP A 515 -17.42 -36.73 -23.46
C TRP A 515 -17.39 -37.60 -24.72
N ALA A 516 -16.29 -38.31 -24.96
CA ALA A 516 -16.19 -39.25 -26.08
C ALA A 516 -17.22 -40.37 -25.99
N LEU A 517 -17.47 -40.94 -24.79
CA LEU A 517 -18.49 -41.96 -24.56
C LEU A 517 -19.92 -41.43 -24.78
N ILE A 518 -20.18 -40.19 -24.35
CA ILE A 518 -21.48 -39.51 -24.57
C ILE A 518 -21.72 -39.32 -26.07
N LEU A 519 -20.71 -38.83 -26.82
CA LEU A 519 -20.80 -38.64 -28.27
C LEU A 519 -21.02 -39.95 -29.02
N LEU A 520 -20.29 -41.01 -28.66
CA LEU A 520 -20.48 -42.35 -29.23
C LEU A 520 -21.88 -42.93 -28.95
N TYR A 521 -22.41 -42.69 -27.75
CA TYR A 521 -23.77 -43.08 -27.40
C TYR A 521 -24.80 -42.33 -28.25
N LEU A 522 -24.68 -41.03 -28.39
CA LEU A 522 -25.57 -40.20 -29.22
C LEU A 522 -25.52 -40.58 -30.70
N LEU A 523 -24.34 -40.84 -31.25
CA LEU A 523 -24.15 -41.32 -32.60
C LEU A 523 -24.86 -42.69 -32.81
N LYS A 524 -24.67 -43.60 -31.87
CA LYS A 524 -25.34 -44.91 -31.91
C LYS A 524 -26.86 -44.80 -31.88
N GLU A 525 -27.41 -43.91 -31.08
CA GLU A 525 -28.87 -43.67 -31.04
C GLU A 525 -29.39 -42.99 -32.33
N LEU A 526 -28.62 -42.08 -32.92
CA LEU A 526 -28.93 -41.44 -34.20
C LEU A 526 -28.92 -42.46 -35.36
N VAL A 527 -27.93 -43.34 -35.41
CA VAL A 527 -27.83 -44.42 -36.41
C VAL A 527 -29.02 -45.41 -36.26
N LYS A 528 -29.34 -45.79 -35.00
CA LYS A 528 -30.52 -46.62 -34.71
C LYS A 528 -31.82 -45.98 -35.16
N LYS A 529 -32.00 -44.69 -34.95
CA LYS A 529 -33.17 -43.92 -35.35
C LYS A 529 -33.30 -43.82 -36.86
N ARG A 530 -32.16 -43.61 -37.58
CA ARG A 530 -32.14 -43.61 -39.04
C ARG A 530 -32.46 -45.00 -39.64
N LYS A 531 -31.96 -46.09 -39.02
CA LYS A 531 -32.27 -47.46 -39.46
C LYS A 531 -33.74 -47.80 -39.26
N TYR A 532 -34.34 -47.42 -38.13
CA TYR A 532 -35.76 -47.61 -37.85
C TYR A 532 -36.67 -46.83 -38.81
N GLN A 533 -36.26 -45.62 -39.23
CA GLN A 533 -37.00 -44.85 -40.23
C GLN A 533 -36.90 -45.40 -41.65
N ARG A 534 -35.79 -46.11 -41.99
CA ARG A 534 -35.61 -46.78 -43.30
C ARG A 534 -36.34 -48.11 -43.40
N GLU A 535 -36.62 -48.77 -42.29
CA GLU A 535 -37.32 -50.05 -42.26
C GLU A 535 -38.87 -49.90 -42.21
N ASN A 536 -39.37 -48.66 -41.99
CA ASN A 536 -40.81 -48.35 -41.92
C ASN A 536 -41.29 -47.41 -43.05
N HIS A 537 -40.51 -47.23 -44.11
CA HIS A 537 -40.83 -46.66 -45.40
C HIS A 537 -40.52 -47.73 -46.49
#